data_fecd725ffc101cd3ca32a78b9ac7859f
#
_entry.id   fecd725ffc101cd3ca32a78b9ac7859f
#
_cell.length_a   1.000
_cell.length_b   1.000
_cell.length_c   1.000
_cell.angle_alpha   90.00
_cell.angle_beta   90.00
_cell.angle_gamma   90.00
#
_symmetry.space_group_name_H-M   'P 1'
#
loop_
_entity.id
_entity.type
_entity.pdbx_description
1 polymer ?
#
loop_
_entity_poly.entity_id
_entity_poly.type
_entity_poly.pdbx_seq_one_letter_code
_entity_poly.pdbx_strand_id
1 'polypeptide(L)' 'MYEKYKNLLEKSNETTYQVAKKTGISQTAFSNWKAGRSEPSVDSLKKLADHFGVPMEYFLEEKGQQEVK' A
#
# COMPACT_ATOMS: atom_id res chain seq x y z
N MET A 1 6.58 2.64 -1.95
CA MET A 1 5.21 2.18 -1.87
C MET A 1 4.46 2.68 -0.65
N TYR A 2 5.07 2.70 0.53
CA TYR A 2 4.36 3.07 1.74
C TYR A 2 3.76 4.46 1.68
N GLU A 3 4.43 5.41 1.06
CA GLU A 3 3.88 6.75 0.94
C GLU A 3 2.61 6.77 0.12
N LYS A 4 2.53 5.96 -0.94
CA LYS A 4 1.32 5.90 -1.73
C LYS A 4 0.18 5.32 -0.90
N TYR A 5 0.48 4.29 -0.11
CA TYR A 5 -0.50 3.69 0.75
C TYR A 5 -0.99 4.73 1.77
N LYS A 6 -0.06 5.49 2.36
CA LYS A 6 -0.42 6.47 3.36
C LYS A 6 -1.34 7.54 2.77
N ASN A 7 -1.09 7.96 1.53
CA ASN A 7 -1.93 8.95 0.90
C ASN A 7 -3.36 8.42 0.71
N LEU A 8 -3.49 7.16 0.31
CA LEU A 8 -4.80 6.58 0.16
C LEU A 8 -5.51 6.44 1.50
N LEU A 9 -4.75 6.11 2.53
CA LEU A 9 -5.31 5.95 3.85
C LEU A 9 -5.90 7.28 4.33
N GLU A 10 -5.19 8.37 4.11
CA GLU A 10 -5.67 9.66 4.51
C GLU A 10 -6.92 10.07 3.72
N LYS A 11 -6.94 9.79 2.42
CA LYS A 11 -8.07 10.15 1.63
C LYS A 11 -9.30 9.35 1.99
N SER A 12 -9.13 8.09 2.39
CA SER A 12 -10.26 7.26 2.72
C SER A 12 -10.69 7.42 4.17
N ASN A 13 -9.90 8.17 4.95
CA ASN A 13 -10.21 8.40 6.35
C ASN A 13 -10.24 7.09 7.14
N GLU A 14 -9.38 6.16 6.79
CA GLU A 14 -9.30 4.89 7.49
C GLU A 14 -8.01 4.78 8.28
N THR A 15 -7.95 3.83 9.19
CA THR A 15 -6.72 3.56 9.92
C THR A 15 -6.11 2.29 9.38
N THR A 16 -4.84 2.08 9.66
CA THR A 16 -4.15 0.86 9.25
C THR A 16 -4.83 -0.36 9.87
N TYR A 17 -5.33 -0.23 11.08
CA TYR A 17 -6.03 -1.34 11.73
C TYR A 17 -7.25 -1.75 10.88
N GLN A 18 -8.01 -0.78 10.43
CA GLN A 18 -9.19 -1.07 9.63
C GLN A 18 -8.83 -1.69 8.29
N VAL A 19 -7.81 -1.17 7.64
CA VAL A 19 -7.39 -1.71 6.35
C VAL A 19 -6.86 -3.12 6.51
N ALA A 20 -6.07 -3.36 7.56
CA ALA A 20 -5.53 -4.68 7.82
C ALA A 20 -6.67 -5.67 8.03
N LYS A 21 -7.69 -5.26 8.78
CA LYS A 21 -8.79 -6.14 9.06
C LYS A 21 -9.57 -6.45 7.80
N LYS A 22 -9.81 -5.47 6.96
CA LYS A 22 -10.58 -5.67 5.76
C LYS A 22 -9.84 -6.42 4.67
N THR A 23 -8.54 -6.27 4.58
CA THR A 23 -7.77 -6.92 3.54
C THR A 23 -7.22 -8.27 3.96
N GLY A 24 -7.18 -8.51 5.27
CA GLY A 24 -6.59 -9.74 5.77
C GLY A 24 -5.08 -9.68 5.86
N ILE A 25 -4.48 -8.51 5.64
CA ILE A 25 -3.03 -8.36 5.77
C ILE A 25 -2.72 -8.05 7.22
N SER A 26 -1.68 -8.63 7.78
CA SER A 26 -1.40 -8.43 9.19
C SER A 26 -0.88 -7.03 9.46
N GLN A 27 -1.10 -6.53 10.66
CA GLN A 27 -0.60 -5.22 11.02
C GLN A 27 0.92 -5.23 11.10
N THR A 28 1.51 -6.37 11.41
CA THR A 28 2.95 -6.49 11.43
C THR A 28 3.52 -6.24 10.04
N ALA A 29 2.83 -6.67 9.00
CA ALA A 29 3.29 -6.44 7.65
C ALA A 29 3.36 -4.94 7.36
N PHE A 30 2.32 -4.20 7.78
CA PHE A 30 2.31 -2.76 7.56
C PHE A 30 3.44 -2.08 8.33
N SER A 31 3.73 -2.55 9.53
CA SER A 31 4.81 -2.00 10.31
C SER A 31 6.14 -2.22 9.63
N ASN A 32 6.35 -3.40 9.06
CA ASN A 32 7.59 -3.71 8.38
C ASN A 32 7.74 -2.84 7.12
N TRP A 33 6.67 -2.60 6.40
CA TRP A 33 6.72 -1.75 5.20
C TRP A 33 7.07 -0.32 5.60
N LYS A 34 6.47 0.16 6.69
CA LYS A 34 6.71 1.51 7.14
C LYS A 34 8.16 1.68 7.55
N ALA A 35 8.73 0.68 8.20
CA ALA A 35 10.09 0.75 8.66
C ALA A 35 11.12 0.44 7.56
N GLY A 36 10.66 0.02 6.41
CA GLY A 36 11.56 -0.32 5.32
C GLY A 36 12.22 -1.67 5.44
N ARG A 37 11.73 -2.53 6.36
CA ARG A 37 12.32 -3.84 6.52
C ARG A 37 11.91 -4.80 5.43
N SER A 38 10.76 -4.60 4.84
CA SER A 38 10.30 -5.47 3.76
C SER A 38 9.38 -4.69 2.86
N GLU A 39 9.04 -5.25 1.73
CA GLU A 39 8.11 -4.64 0.81
C GLU A 39 6.94 -5.56 0.58
N PRO A 40 5.77 -5.05 0.26
CA PRO A 40 4.61 -5.90 0.05
C PRO A 40 4.79 -6.79 -1.16
N SER A 41 4.26 -8.00 -1.06
CA SER A 41 4.27 -8.93 -2.18
C SER A 41 3.24 -8.47 -3.20
N VAL A 42 3.27 -9.06 -4.37
CA VAL A 42 2.28 -8.76 -5.41
C VAL A 42 0.88 -9.04 -4.88
N ASP A 43 0.73 -10.13 -4.13
CA ASP A 43 -0.56 -10.48 -3.58
C ASP A 43 -1.06 -9.40 -2.61
N SER A 44 -0.18 -8.89 -1.77
CA SER A 44 -0.56 -7.84 -0.83
C SER A 44 -0.91 -6.56 -1.57
N LEU A 45 -0.15 -6.21 -2.61
CA LEU A 45 -0.45 -5.03 -3.39
C LEU A 45 -1.80 -5.16 -4.07
N LYS A 46 -2.14 -6.35 -4.55
CA LYS A 46 -3.39 -6.57 -5.19
C LYS A 46 -4.53 -6.37 -4.21
N LYS A 47 -4.37 -6.86 -2.99
CA LYS A 47 -5.41 -6.70 -1.98
C LYS A 47 -5.60 -5.24 -1.64
N LEU A 48 -4.53 -4.48 -1.52
CA LEU A 48 -4.63 -3.08 -1.22
C LEU A 48 -5.27 -2.32 -2.39
N ALA A 49 -4.89 -2.64 -3.61
CA ALA A 49 -5.45 -1.98 -4.78
C ALA A 49 -6.94 -2.22 -4.85
N ASP A 50 -7.37 -3.45 -4.60
CA ASP A 50 -8.78 -3.76 -4.62
C ASP A 50 -9.53 -3.03 -3.51
N HIS A 51 -8.95 -2.95 -2.33
CA HIS A 51 -9.61 -2.30 -1.21
C HIS A 51 -9.82 -0.80 -1.48
N PHE A 52 -8.81 -0.14 -2.04
CA PHE A 52 -8.92 1.28 -2.28
C PHE A 52 -9.50 1.64 -3.66
N GLY A 53 -9.75 0.62 -4.49
CA GLY A 53 -10.30 0.88 -5.81
C GLY A 53 -9.36 1.53 -6.78
N VAL A 54 -8.06 1.24 -6.67
CA VAL A 54 -7.06 1.80 -7.58
C VAL A 54 -6.34 0.67 -8.27
N PRO A 55 -5.67 0.92 -9.38
CA PRO A 55 -4.94 -0.15 -10.06
C PRO A 55 -3.64 -0.42 -9.30
N MET A 56 -3.10 -1.63 -9.43
CA MET A 56 -1.85 -1.97 -8.77
C MET A 56 -0.73 -1.06 -9.20
N GLU A 57 -0.77 -0.61 -10.44
CA GLU A 57 0.25 0.29 -10.94
C GLU A 57 0.35 1.55 -10.13
N TYR A 58 -0.71 1.94 -9.45
CA TYR A 58 -0.67 3.12 -8.62
C TYR A 58 0.47 3.02 -7.59
N PHE A 59 0.66 1.84 -7.01
CA PHE A 59 1.70 1.65 -6.01
C PHE A 59 3.09 1.52 -6.64
N LEU A 60 3.13 1.17 -7.91
CA LEU A 60 4.40 0.96 -8.58
C LEU A 60 4.92 2.16 -9.33
N GLU A 61 4.04 3.12 -9.57
CA GLU A 61 4.42 4.27 -10.35
C GLU A 61 5.51 5.12 -9.82
N GLU A 62 5.72 5.10 -8.56
CA GLU A 62 6.70 5.99 -8.06
C GLU A 62 8.08 5.69 -8.63
N LYS A 63 8.41 4.48 -9.01
CA LYS A 63 9.62 4.28 -9.59
C LYS A 63 9.64 4.64 -10.99
N GLY A 64 8.58 4.45 -11.67
CA GLY A 64 8.45 4.82 -13.03
C GLY A 64 8.68 6.20 -13.29
N GLN A 65 8.20 7.06 -12.41
CA GLN A 65 8.34 8.38 -12.65
C GLN A 65 9.72 8.80 -12.71
N GLN A 66 10.57 8.22 -12.01
CA GLN A 66 11.83 8.69 -11.99
C GLN A 66 12.58 8.40 -13.17
N GLU A 67 12.23 7.47 -13.88
CA GLU A 67 12.94 7.17 -14.99
C GLU A 67 12.72 7.94 -16.06
N VAL A 68 11.78 8.58 -16.07
CA VAL A 68 11.53 9.36 -17.10
C VAL A 68 12.48 10.21 -17.32
N LYS A 69 12.98 10.12 -17.31
CA LYS A 69 13.93 10.65 -17.59
C LYS A 69 14.14 10.90 -18.47
#